data_35c3db96e21e190821aacb6d203a5f30
#
_entry.id   35c3db96e21e190821aacb6d203a5f30
#
_cell.length_a   1.000
_cell.length_b   1.000
_cell.length_c   1.000
_cell.angle_alpha   90.00
_cell.angle_beta   90.00
_cell.angle_gamma   90.00
#
_symmetry.space_group_name_H-M   'P 1'
#
loop_
_entity.id
_entity.type
_entity.pdbx_description
1 polymer ?
#
loop_
_entity_poly.entity_id
_entity_poly.type
_entity_poly.pdbx_seq_one_letter_code
_entity_poly.pdbx_strand_id
1 'polypeptide(L)'
;SASKKYTASLNENAALFKDLKSWRGRPFSDVDLAGFELPKVLGVTAELEMIKQNKDEVGGRVKVEGVYKPEGGMKKIATSNNLQCFDIDVYAQEFAGKSTDESKAMCDMIEDMPPWMAEEIEQSFEVLAVRSKHAELAPASGGLADLSQDYSKGKFDDDIPF
;
A
#
# COMPACT_ATOMS: atom_id res chain seq x y z
N SER A 1 -5.44 15.61 -0.98
CA SER A 1 -4.87 14.58 -1.85
C SER A 1 -5.96 13.63 -2.32
N ALA A 2 -5.83 13.06 -3.50
CA ALA A 2 -6.70 12.02 -4.02
C ALA A 2 -5.87 10.76 -4.27
N SER A 3 -6.42 9.60 -3.93
CA SER A 3 -5.75 8.31 -4.11
C SER A 3 -6.69 7.30 -4.73
N LYS A 4 -6.14 6.32 -5.44
CA LYS A 4 -6.87 5.18 -5.98
C LYS A 4 -6.08 3.91 -5.69
N LYS A 5 -6.76 2.91 -5.11
CA LYS A 5 -6.17 1.60 -4.83
C LYS A 5 -6.39 0.68 -6.02
N TYR A 6 -5.39 -0.13 -6.34
CA TYR A 6 -5.44 -1.12 -7.39
C TYR A 6 -4.93 -2.47 -6.88
N THR A 7 -5.49 -3.53 -7.43
CA THR A 7 -4.83 -4.84 -7.37
C THR A 7 -3.66 -4.82 -8.37
N ALA A 8 -2.49 -5.28 -7.97
CA ALA A 8 -1.30 -5.35 -8.82
C ALA A 8 -1.47 -6.45 -9.88
N SER A 9 -2.27 -6.16 -10.90
CA SER A 9 -2.56 -7.09 -12.00
C SER A 9 -2.62 -6.33 -13.33
N LEU A 10 -1.91 -6.86 -14.32
CA LEU A 10 -1.95 -6.39 -15.70
C LEU A 10 -2.91 -7.22 -16.57
N ASN A 11 -3.80 -8.00 -15.96
CA ASN A 11 -4.88 -8.67 -16.69
C ASN A 11 -5.81 -7.63 -17.31
N GLU A 12 -6.33 -7.89 -18.51
CA GLU A 12 -7.19 -6.96 -19.26
C GLU A 12 -8.45 -6.54 -18.49
N ASN A 13 -8.94 -7.37 -17.59
CA ASN A 13 -10.11 -7.08 -16.76
C ASN A 13 -9.78 -6.25 -15.52
N ALA A 14 -8.50 -6.16 -15.13
CA ALA A 14 -8.07 -5.42 -13.96
C ALA A 14 -8.23 -3.91 -14.13
N ALA A 15 -8.62 -3.23 -13.04
CA ALA A 15 -8.80 -1.78 -13.04
C ALA A 15 -7.48 -1.05 -13.35
N LEU A 16 -6.36 -1.53 -12.83
CA LEU A 16 -5.03 -0.98 -13.13
C LEU A 16 -4.74 -1.00 -14.64
N PHE A 17 -4.94 -2.15 -15.29
CA PHE A 17 -4.70 -2.29 -16.72
C PHE A 17 -5.58 -1.34 -17.55
N LYS A 18 -6.86 -1.23 -17.21
CA LYS A 18 -7.81 -0.35 -17.89
C LYS A 18 -7.40 1.12 -17.80
N ASP A 19 -7.03 1.56 -16.60
CA ASP A 19 -6.60 2.95 -16.39
C ASP A 19 -5.27 3.23 -17.10
N LEU A 20 -4.30 2.32 -17.03
CA LEU A 20 -3.03 2.45 -17.75
C LEU A 20 -3.22 2.51 -19.27
N LYS A 21 -4.10 1.67 -19.81
CA LYS A 21 -4.46 1.67 -21.24
C LYS A 21 -5.10 2.99 -21.66
N SER A 22 -6.04 3.49 -20.86
CA SER A 22 -6.72 4.76 -21.10
C SER A 22 -5.76 5.94 -21.01
N TRP A 23 -4.89 5.95 -20.00
CA TRP A 23 -3.87 6.98 -19.82
C TRP A 23 -2.82 6.99 -20.94
N ARG A 24 -2.37 5.81 -21.39
CA ARG A 24 -1.45 5.68 -22.51
C ARG A 24 -2.10 6.12 -23.84
N GLY A 25 -3.41 5.96 -23.96
CA GLY A 25 -4.20 6.25 -25.17
C GLY A 25 -3.96 5.27 -26.32
N ARG A 26 -3.37 4.09 -26.02
CA ARG A 26 -3.17 2.99 -26.98
C ARG A 26 -3.14 1.65 -26.25
N PRO A 27 -3.48 0.53 -26.91
CA PRO A 27 -3.38 -0.81 -26.31
C PRO A 27 -1.94 -1.16 -25.96
N PHE A 28 -1.78 -2.07 -25.01
CA PHE A 28 -0.51 -2.71 -24.72
C PHE A 28 -0.26 -3.86 -25.68
N SER A 29 0.97 -4.02 -26.13
CA SER A 29 1.45 -5.23 -26.78
C SER A 29 2.06 -6.16 -25.73
N ASP A 30 2.25 -7.45 -26.09
CA ASP A 30 2.90 -8.42 -25.19
C ASP A 30 4.30 -7.97 -24.75
N VAL A 31 5.03 -7.31 -25.66
CA VAL A 31 6.36 -6.74 -25.36
C VAL A 31 6.25 -5.60 -24.35
N ASP A 32 5.24 -4.73 -24.49
CA ASP A 32 5.00 -3.64 -23.53
C ASP A 32 4.68 -4.21 -22.14
N LEU A 33 3.91 -5.29 -22.05
CA LEU A 33 3.52 -5.92 -20.79
C LEU A 33 4.68 -6.64 -20.11
N ALA A 34 5.52 -7.34 -20.88
CA ALA A 34 6.67 -8.07 -20.35
C ALA A 34 7.74 -7.14 -19.71
N GLY A 35 7.83 -5.89 -20.17
CA GLY A 35 8.79 -4.90 -19.66
C GLY A 35 8.16 -3.76 -18.88
N PHE A 36 6.90 -3.91 -18.44
CA PHE A 36 6.20 -2.85 -17.72
C PHE A 36 6.65 -2.75 -16.27
N GLU A 37 7.10 -1.56 -15.89
CA GLU A 37 7.47 -1.22 -14.52
C GLU A 37 6.64 -0.04 -14.04
N LEU A 38 5.92 -0.19 -12.94
CA LEU A 38 5.09 0.87 -12.34
C LEU A 38 5.87 2.17 -12.02
N PRO A 39 7.10 2.12 -11.51
CA PRO A 39 7.86 3.34 -11.24
C PRO A 39 8.06 4.25 -12.46
N LYS A 40 8.03 3.69 -13.68
CA LYS A 40 8.19 4.47 -14.92
C LYS A 40 7.04 5.44 -15.22
N VAL A 41 5.87 5.25 -14.56
CA VAL A 41 4.72 6.16 -14.72
C VAL A 41 4.70 7.29 -13.70
N LEU A 42 5.60 7.28 -12.72
CA LEU A 42 5.71 8.36 -11.74
C LEU A 42 6.08 9.67 -12.42
N GLY A 43 5.40 10.74 -12.05
CA GLY A 43 5.62 12.08 -12.60
C GLY A 43 5.08 12.29 -14.02
N VAL A 44 4.48 11.29 -14.63
CA VAL A 44 3.82 11.45 -15.93
C VAL A 44 2.45 12.11 -15.72
N THR A 45 2.19 13.20 -16.46
CA THR A 45 0.92 13.93 -16.39
C THR A 45 -0.25 13.06 -16.84
N ALA A 46 -1.31 13.07 -16.07
CA ALA A 46 -2.57 12.38 -16.35
C ALA A 46 -3.76 13.32 -16.17
N GLU A 47 -4.83 13.06 -16.88
CA GLU A 47 -6.16 13.64 -16.62
C GLU A 47 -6.93 12.69 -15.71
N LEU A 48 -7.52 13.22 -14.63
CA LEU A 48 -8.24 12.44 -13.64
C LEU A 48 -9.73 12.76 -13.69
N GLU A 49 -10.54 11.73 -13.88
CA GLU A 49 -11.97 11.82 -13.63
C GLU A 49 -12.23 11.62 -12.13
N MET A 50 -12.79 12.64 -11.50
CA MET A 50 -13.08 12.61 -10.08
C MET A 50 -14.58 12.67 -9.83
N ILE A 51 -15.08 11.74 -9.01
CA ILE A 51 -16.48 11.72 -8.57
C ILE A 51 -16.57 12.03 -7.08
N LYS A 52 -17.63 12.77 -6.71
CA LYS A 52 -17.96 13.01 -5.32
C LYS A 52 -18.80 11.83 -4.81
N GLN A 53 -18.31 11.15 -3.78
CA GLN A 53 -19.10 10.19 -3.02
C GLN A 53 -20.02 10.95 -2.07
N ASN A 54 -21.25 10.50 -1.90
CA ASN A 54 -22.27 11.12 -1.06
C ASN A 54 -22.59 12.55 -1.52
N LYS A 55 -23.32 12.66 -2.63
CA LYS A 55 -23.67 13.95 -3.27
C LYS A 55 -24.40 14.93 -2.32
N ASP A 56 -25.06 14.40 -1.30
CA ASP A 56 -25.94 15.15 -0.40
C ASP A 56 -25.24 15.64 0.88
N GLU A 57 -23.99 15.21 1.13
CA GLU A 57 -23.22 15.65 2.30
C GLU A 57 -22.26 16.81 1.97
N VAL A 58 -22.35 17.88 2.77
CA VAL A 58 -21.35 18.95 2.74
C VAL A 58 -20.02 18.37 3.23
N GLY A 59 -19.02 18.27 2.35
CA GLY A 59 -17.73 17.67 2.66
C GLY A 59 -17.51 16.23 2.16
N GLY A 60 -18.39 15.70 1.30
CA GLY A 60 -18.26 14.37 0.71
C GLY A 60 -16.87 14.08 0.12
N ARG A 61 -16.38 12.85 0.30
CA ARG A 61 -15.06 12.42 -0.20
C ARG A 61 -15.03 12.43 -1.72
N VAL A 62 -13.92 12.86 -2.27
CA VAL A 62 -13.66 12.78 -3.71
C VAL A 62 -12.88 11.50 -4.00
N LYS A 63 -13.35 10.73 -4.97
CA LYS A 63 -12.73 9.48 -5.44
C LYS A 63 -12.26 9.67 -6.88
N VAL A 64 -11.09 9.13 -7.21
CA VAL A 64 -10.64 9.02 -8.60
C VAL A 64 -11.37 7.84 -9.24
N GLU A 65 -12.15 8.11 -10.28
CA GLU A 65 -12.88 7.07 -11.03
C GLU A 65 -12.06 6.55 -12.20
N GLY A 66 -11.50 7.44 -13.00
CA GLY A 66 -10.72 7.12 -14.19
C GLY A 66 -9.43 7.91 -14.29
N VAL A 67 -8.49 7.38 -15.06
CA VAL A 67 -7.21 8.01 -15.41
C VAL A 67 -7.10 8.00 -16.93
N TYR A 68 -6.91 9.16 -17.52
CA TYR A 68 -6.94 9.34 -18.98
C TYR A 68 -5.68 10.05 -19.48
N LYS A 69 -5.47 9.90 -20.78
CA LYS A 69 -4.46 10.66 -21.49
C LYS A 69 -4.87 12.12 -21.53
N PRO A 70 -3.98 13.05 -21.14
CA PRO A 70 -4.27 14.48 -21.24
C PRO A 70 -4.62 14.91 -22.67
N GLU A 71 -5.61 15.75 -22.82
CA GLU A 71 -5.97 16.32 -24.12
C GLU A 71 -4.78 17.09 -24.73
N GLY A 72 -4.71 17.08 -26.06
CA GLY A 72 -3.65 17.76 -26.80
C GLY A 72 -3.65 19.27 -26.52
N GLY A 73 -2.54 19.78 -26.01
CA GLY A 73 -2.39 21.20 -25.64
C GLY A 73 -2.32 21.47 -24.13
N MET A 74 -2.64 20.52 -23.28
CA MET A 74 -2.41 20.66 -21.83
C MET A 74 -0.91 20.77 -21.55
N LYS A 75 -0.53 21.78 -20.79
CA LYS A 75 0.84 21.92 -20.28
C LYS A 75 1.14 20.75 -19.36
N LYS A 76 2.30 20.11 -19.55
CA LYS A 76 2.83 19.18 -18.55
C LYS A 76 3.00 19.93 -17.23
N ILE A 77 2.37 19.44 -16.19
CA ILE A 77 2.51 20.00 -14.85
C ILE A 77 3.71 19.31 -14.21
N ALA A 78 4.75 20.10 -13.91
CA ALA A 78 5.86 19.59 -13.12
C ALA A 78 5.39 19.41 -11.67
N THR A 79 5.65 18.25 -11.09
CA THR A 79 5.41 18.05 -9.66
C THR A 79 6.46 18.80 -8.85
N SER A 80 6.01 19.48 -7.78
CA SER A 80 6.90 20.08 -6.79
C SER A 80 7.30 19.09 -5.70
N ASN A 81 6.63 17.95 -5.62
CA ASN A 81 6.90 16.92 -4.63
C ASN A 81 7.95 15.93 -5.16
N ASN A 82 8.74 15.38 -4.25
CA ASN A 82 9.61 14.26 -4.58
C ASN A 82 8.75 13.07 -5.03
N LEU A 83 9.16 12.47 -6.15
CA LEU A 83 8.55 11.25 -6.63
C LEU A 83 9.10 10.10 -5.80
N GLN A 84 8.23 9.39 -5.13
CA GLN A 84 8.59 8.26 -4.27
C GLN A 84 7.84 7.01 -4.71
N CYS A 85 8.53 5.88 -4.69
CA CYS A 85 7.94 4.56 -4.88
C CYS A 85 8.31 3.71 -3.68
N PHE A 86 7.31 3.27 -2.93
CA PHE A 86 7.49 2.35 -1.82
C PHE A 86 7.34 0.92 -2.32
N ASP A 87 8.35 0.09 -2.05
CA ASP A 87 8.36 -1.32 -2.38
C ASP A 87 8.26 -2.14 -1.08
N ILE A 88 7.12 -2.84 -0.94
CA ILE A 88 6.83 -3.60 0.27
C ILE A 88 7.74 -4.82 0.43
N ASP A 89 8.16 -5.44 -0.67
CA ASP A 89 9.05 -6.59 -0.62
C ASP A 89 10.46 -6.19 -0.18
N VAL A 90 10.92 -5.02 -0.63
CA VAL A 90 12.20 -4.43 -0.18
C VAL A 90 12.10 -4.04 1.29
N TYR A 91 11.01 -3.42 1.72
CA TYR A 91 10.76 -3.08 3.11
C TYR A 91 10.76 -4.32 4.01
N ALA A 92 10.10 -5.39 3.59
CA ALA A 92 10.01 -6.62 4.36
C ALA A 92 11.39 -7.29 4.58
N GLN A 93 12.38 -7.05 3.72
CA GLN A 93 13.74 -7.58 3.87
C GLN A 93 14.42 -7.11 5.15
N GLU A 94 14.08 -5.91 5.63
CA GLU A 94 14.61 -5.40 6.92
C GLU A 94 14.27 -6.33 8.07
N PHE A 95 13.08 -6.90 8.08
CA PHE A 95 12.63 -7.85 9.11
C PHE A 95 13.14 -9.28 8.89
N ALA A 96 13.68 -9.58 7.70
CA ALA A 96 14.31 -10.87 7.39
C ALA A 96 15.80 -10.92 7.79
N GLY A 97 16.32 -9.87 8.45
CA GLY A 97 17.74 -9.74 8.77
C GLY A 97 18.62 -9.52 7.53
N LYS A 98 18.05 -9.05 6.44
CA LYS A 98 18.72 -8.70 5.18
C LYS A 98 18.66 -7.20 4.95
N SER A 99 19.12 -6.44 5.96
CA SER A 99 19.13 -4.98 5.88
C SER A 99 20.03 -4.51 4.73
N THR A 100 19.47 -3.69 3.87
CA THR A 100 20.16 -3.01 2.76
C THR A 100 19.92 -1.50 2.87
N ASP A 101 20.69 -0.70 2.14
CA ASP A 101 20.44 0.74 2.12
C ASP A 101 19.06 1.07 1.52
N GLU A 102 18.58 0.23 0.60
CA GLU A 102 17.25 0.35 0.01
C GLU A 102 16.15 0.03 1.02
N SER A 103 16.30 -1.04 1.81
CA SER A 103 15.30 -1.39 2.84
C SER A 103 15.24 -0.35 3.97
N LYS A 104 16.37 0.25 4.36
CA LYS A 104 16.42 1.37 5.29
C LYS A 104 15.70 2.60 4.74
N ALA A 105 15.93 2.93 3.46
CA ALA A 105 15.22 4.02 2.82
C ALA A 105 13.69 3.80 2.82
N MET A 106 13.22 2.54 2.70
CA MET A 106 11.79 2.23 2.84
C MET A 106 11.30 2.44 4.29
N CYS A 107 12.12 2.13 5.30
CA CYS A 107 11.79 2.42 6.70
C CYS A 107 11.64 3.93 6.93
N ASP A 108 12.58 4.74 6.42
CA ASP A 108 12.52 6.21 6.54
C ASP A 108 11.25 6.74 5.85
N MET A 109 10.89 6.19 4.70
CA MET A 109 9.66 6.59 3.99
C MET A 109 8.38 6.31 4.78
N ILE A 110 8.31 5.22 5.56
CA ILE A 110 7.14 4.90 6.39
C ILE A 110 6.94 5.94 7.49
N GLU A 111 8.01 6.46 8.07
CA GLU A 111 7.93 7.49 9.12
C GLU A 111 7.26 8.77 8.61
N ASP A 112 7.46 9.09 7.33
CA ASP A 112 6.87 10.27 6.67
C ASP A 112 5.47 10.03 6.12
N MET A 113 4.96 8.78 6.15
CA MET A 113 3.65 8.45 5.62
C MET A 113 2.50 8.83 6.56
N PRO A 114 1.30 9.08 6.01
CA PRO A 114 0.11 9.20 6.84
C PRO A 114 -0.10 7.94 7.71
N PRO A 115 -0.46 8.07 8.99
CA PRO A 115 -0.54 6.94 9.93
C PRO A 115 -1.41 5.77 9.43
N TRP A 116 -2.53 6.05 8.76
CA TRP A 116 -3.42 5.01 8.23
C TRP A 116 -2.76 4.18 7.12
N MET A 117 -1.83 4.77 6.36
CA MET A 117 -1.11 4.07 5.28
C MET A 117 0.03 3.24 5.85
N ALA A 118 0.77 3.79 6.81
CA ALA A 118 1.81 3.06 7.53
C ALA A 118 1.22 1.82 8.22
N GLU A 119 0.09 1.97 8.91
CA GLU A 119 -0.61 0.86 9.56
C GLU A 119 -1.05 -0.22 8.55
N GLU A 120 -1.58 0.16 7.39
CA GLU A 120 -1.98 -0.78 6.34
C GLU A 120 -0.78 -1.58 5.79
N ILE A 121 0.38 -0.94 5.64
CA ILE A 121 1.63 -1.60 5.22
C ILE A 121 2.11 -2.57 6.30
N GLU A 122 2.15 -2.14 7.55
CA GLU A 122 2.60 -2.95 8.68
C GLU A 122 1.74 -4.21 8.91
N GLN A 123 0.46 -4.13 8.58
CA GLN A 123 -0.50 -5.24 8.67
C GLN A 123 -0.57 -6.07 7.38
N SER A 124 0.23 -5.76 6.36
CA SER A 124 0.23 -6.52 5.12
C SER A 124 0.73 -7.95 5.31
N PHE A 125 0.26 -8.84 4.46
CA PHE A 125 0.65 -10.25 4.50
C PHE A 125 2.16 -10.43 4.31
N GLU A 126 2.78 -9.65 3.44
CA GLU A 126 4.20 -9.68 3.11
C GLU A 126 5.05 -9.40 4.36
N VAL A 127 4.74 -8.33 5.08
CA VAL A 127 5.45 -7.94 6.31
C VAL A 127 5.22 -8.94 7.43
N LEU A 128 3.99 -9.34 7.67
CA LEU A 128 3.64 -10.30 8.72
C LEU A 128 4.26 -11.68 8.47
N ALA A 129 4.27 -12.15 7.22
CA ALA A 129 4.86 -13.44 6.87
C ALA A 129 6.37 -13.48 7.10
N VAL A 130 7.07 -12.37 6.84
CA VAL A 130 8.52 -12.29 7.08
C VAL A 130 8.81 -12.19 8.58
N ARG A 131 8.07 -11.37 9.31
CA ARG A 131 8.23 -11.23 10.77
C ARG A 131 7.98 -12.55 11.51
N SER A 132 6.94 -13.31 11.13
CA SER A 132 6.65 -14.60 11.75
C SER A 132 7.75 -15.64 11.50
N LYS A 133 8.24 -15.74 10.27
CA LYS A 133 9.37 -16.64 9.93
C LYS A 133 10.64 -16.27 10.67
N HIS A 134 10.93 -14.99 10.82
CA HIS A 134 12.12 -14.54 11.54
C HIS A 134 12.01 -14.80 13.05
N ALA A 135 10.80 -14.67 13.61
CA ALA A 135 10.55 -14.99 15.01
C ALA A 135 10.72 -16.49 15.34
N GLU A 136 10.37 -17.38 14.38
CA GLU A 136 10.59 -18.82 14.53
C GLU A 136 12.07 -19.22 14.42
N LEU A 137 12.87 -18.46 13.66
CA LEU A 137 14.30 -18.72 13.44
C LEU A 137 15.21 -18.05 14.48
N ALA A 138 14.68 -17.11 15.26
CA ALA A 138 15.44 -16.50 16.33
C ALA A 138 15.74 -17.54 17.43
N PRO A 139 17.01 -17.82 17.77
CA PRO A 139 17.33 -18.75 18.85
C PRO A 139 16.66 -18.21 20.11
N ALA A 140 16.01 -19.10 20.86
CA ALA A 140 15.43 -18.80 22.16
C ALA A 140 16.52 -18.41 23.15
N SER A 141 17.05 -17.21 23.03
CA SER A 141 18.06 -16.66 23.91
C SER A 141 17.38 -15.81 24.98
N GLY A 142 17.16 -16.45 26.11
CA GLY A 142 17.14 -15.75 27.38
C GLY A 142 15.77 -15.42 27.95
N GLY A 143 15.35 -16.23 28.93
CA GLY A 143 14.66 -15.71 30.09
C GLY A 143 13.14 -15.63 29.99
N LEU A 144 12.47 -16.75 29.94
CA LEU A 144 11.16 -16.85 30.56
C LEU A 144 11.35 -16.71 32.08
N ALA A 145 11.48 -15.49 32.55
CA ALA A 145 11.23 -15.17 33.94
C ALA A 145 9.70 -15.13 34.09
N ASP A 146 9.17 -16.23 34.65
CA ASP A 146 8.04 -16.30 35.57
C ASP A 146 6.91 -15.26 35.38
N LEU A 147 5.98 -15.55 34.49
CA LEU A 147 4.62 -15.01 34.53
C LEU A 147 3.61 -16.14 34.70
N SER A 148 3.91 -17.09 35.63
CA SER A 148 2.91 -17.95 36.22
C SER A 148 2.34 -17.29 37.48
N GLN A 149 1.64 -16.18 37.33
CA GLN A 149 0.79 -15.65 38.38
C GLN A 149 -0.65 -15.49 37.87
N ASP A 150 -1.44 -16.46 38.29
CA ASP A 150 -2.80 -16.30 38.87
C ASP A 150 -3.90 -15.87 37.91
N TYR A 151 -4.28 -16.76 37.00
CA TYR A 151 -5.62 -16.75 36.38
C TYR A 151 -6.57 -17.83 36.93
N SER A 152 -6.58 -18.03 38.26
CA SER A 152 -7.58 -18.87 38.89
C SER A 152 -8.25 -18.13 40.04
N LYS A 153 -9.11 -17.15 39.72
CA LYS A 153 -10.25 -16.71 40.55
C LYS A 153 -10.98 -15.55 39.83
N GLY A 154 -11.77 -15.86 38.87
CA GLY A 154 -12.82 -14.99 38.35
C GLY A 154 -14.09 -15.86 38.24
N LYS A 155 -14.93 -15.85 39.26
CA LYS A 155 -16.29 -16.37 39.16
C LYS A 155 -17.00 -15.62 38.06
N PHE A 156 -17.42 -16.34 37.03
CA PHE A 156 -18.47 -15.88 36.12
C PHE A 156 -19.78 -15.95 36.86
N ASP A 157 -20.36 -14.83 37.21
CA ASP A 157 -21.76 -14.74 37.57
C ASP A 157 -22.59 -14.80 36.27
N ASP A 158 -23.31 -15.93 36.12
CA ASP A 158 -24.35 -16.12 35.13
C ASP A 158 -25.60 -15.34 35.59
N ASP A 159 -25.73 -14.09 35.18
CA ASP A 159 -27.01 -13.37 35.22
C ASP A 159 -27.09 -12.38 34.06
N ILE A 160 -27.61 -12.85 32.92
CA ILE A 160 -28.13 -12.01 31.85
C ILE A 160 -29.66 -12.10 31.93
N PRO A 161 -30.36 -11.06 32.39
CA PRO A 161 -31.81 -10.99 32.24
C PRO A 161 -32.17 -10.55 30.83
N PHE A 162 -33.14 -11.25 30.25
CA PHE A 162 -33.81 -10.94 28.99
C PHE A 162 -34.56 -9.61 29.04
#